data_51934519047f0fa92272e24d922e6e7d
#
_entry.id   51934519047f0fa92272e24d922e6e7d
#
_cell.length_a   1.000
_cell.length_b   1.000
_cell.length_c   1.000
_cell.angle_alpha   90.00
_cell.angle_beta   90.00
_cell.angle_gamma   90.00
#
_symmetry.space_group_name_H-M   'P 1'
#
loop_
_entity.id
_entity.type
_entity.pdbx_description
1 polymer ?
#
loop_
_entity_poly.entity_id
_entity_poly.type
_entity_poly.pdbx_seq_one_letter_code
_entity_poly.pdbx_strand_id
1 'polypeptide(L)'
;MADLGCGTGELTLMLTQAGYDMIGIDQSEEMLCVVRDKAEQLGLSGRLLLLRQDLLKLDLYGTIRAAVSTFDTFNHIPDLDTAIANAGFFMEKGGVFLFDMNTPYKHQNVLGENEFTFEEEDASCVWRNHYNAADRKVEITVDIDYHETGEHFHEEFCEYTYDLDTIRATLKKHGFALESVCDGETFGP
;
A
#
# COMPACT_ATOMS: atom_id res chain seq x y z
N MET A 1 14.99 0.02 7.33
CA MET A 1 14.14 -0.05 6.12
C MET A 1 12.81 0.58 6.45
N ALA A 2 12.07 1.07 5.44
CA ALA A 2 10.71 1.58 5.65
C ALA A 2 9.69 0.72 4.87
N ASP A 3 8.51 0.54 5.45
CA ASP A 3 7.33 -0.04 4.82
C ASP A 3 6.29 1.08 4.69
N LEU A 4 6.04 1.49 3.45
CA LEU A 4 5.20 2.66 3.11
C LEU A 4 3.77 2.19 2.83
N GLY A 5 2.84 2.48 3.73
CA GLY A 5 1.50 1.91 3.76
C GLY A 5 1.52 0.51 4.36
N CYS A 6 2.03 0.39 5.58
CA CYS A 6 2.27 -0.93 6.18
C CYS A 6 0.99 -1.67 6.62
N GLY A 7 -0.16 -1.01 6.64
CA GLY A 7 -1.44 -1.59 7.05
C GLY A 7 -1.35 -2.29 8.41
N THR A 8 -1.81 -3.53 8.49
CA THR A 8 -1.75 -4.37 9.70
C THR A 8 -0.39 -5.02 9.96
N GLY A 9 0.63 -4.66 9.16
CA GLY A 9 2.06 -4.92 9.42
C GLY A 9 2.56 -6.31 9.07
N GLU A 10 1.89 -7.08 8.23
CA GLU A 10 2.32 -8.45 7.90
C GLU A 10 3.76 -8.47 7.35
N LEU A 11 4.05 -7.68 6.31
CA LEU A 11 5.39 -7.59 5.74
C LEU A 11 6.38 -6.94 6.71
N THR A 12 5.98 -5.85 7.38
CA THR A 12 6.80 -5.16 8.38
C THR A 12 7.28 -6.12 9.46
N LEU A 13 6.38 -6.94 10.01
CA LEU A 13 6.71 -7.90 11.08
C LEU A 13 7.60 -9.04 10.56
N MET A 14 7.33 -9.56 9.37
CA MET A 14 8.17 -10.59 8.74
C MET A 14 9.60 -10.08 8.54
N LEU A 15 9.79 -8.86 8.04
CA LEU A 15 11.11 -8.27 7.85
C LEU A 15 11.80 -7.96 9.19
N THR A 16 11.04 -7.54 10.21
CA THR A 16 11.57 -7.35 11.57
C THR A 16 12.06 -8.68 12.16
N GLN A 17 11.29 -9.76 12.00
CA GLN A 17 11.71 -11.12 12.41
C GLN A 17 12.95 -11.60 11.66
N ALA A 18 13.07 -11.25 10.38
CA ALA A 18 14.26 -11.55 9.57
C ALA A 18 15.51 -10.75 10.00
N GLY A 19 15.36 -9.84 10.96
CA GLY A 19 16.48 -9.12 11.55
C GLY A 19 16.69 -7.70 11.05
N TYR A 20 15.77 -7.14 10.26
CA TYR A 20 15.84 -5.75 9.83
C TYR A 20 15.23 -4.80 10.88
N ASP A 21 15.84 -3.62 11.02
CA ASP A 21 15.23 -2.51 11.77
C ASP A 21 14.23 -1.82 10.83
N MET A 22 12.94 -1.88 11.21
CA MET A 22 11.85 -1.44 10.36
C MET A 22 11.21 -0.15 10.86
N ILE A 23 10.77 0.66 9.89
CA ILE A 23 9.86 1.78 10.10
C ILE A 23 8.57 1.43 9.36
N GLY A 24 7.50 1.12 10.08
CA GLY A 24 6.16 0.95 9.52
C GLY A 24 5.44 2.29 9.47
N ILE A 25 4.95 2.67 8.31
CA ILE A 25 4.29 3.96 8.07
C ILE A 25 2.91 3.70 7.51
N ASP A 26 1.89 4.23 8.17
CA ASP A 26 0.51 4.20 7.69
C ASP A 26 -0.22 5.47 8.15
N GLN A 27 -1.30 5.85 7.46
CA GLN A 27 -2.15 6.97 7.88
C GLN A 27 -3.20 6.56 8.91
N SER A 28 -3.59 5.27 8.96
CA SER A 28 -4.58 4.73 9.90
C SER A 28 -3.94 4.40 11.23
N GLU A 29 -4.41 5.06 12.30
CA GLU A 29 -4.02 4.72 13.68
C GLU A 29 -4.51 3.32 14.06
N GLU A 30 -5.67 2.92 13.57
CA GLU A 30 -6.28 1.61 13.83
C GLU A 30 -5.37 0.49 13.30
N MET A 31 -4.87 0.62 12.06
CA MET A 31 -3.93 -0.32 11.47
C MET A 31 -2.64 -0.39 12.28
N LEU A 32 -2.07 0.76 12.66
CA LEU A 32 -0.85 0.82 13.47
C LEU A 32 -1.03 0.25 14.87
N CYS A 33 -2.22 0.33 15.47
CA CYS A 33 -2.53 -0.34 16.73
C CYS A 33 -2.42 -1.87 16.57
N VAL A 34 -2.98 -2.43 15.50
CA VAL A 34 -2.87 -3.87 15.20
C VAL A 34 -1.41 -4.30 15.04
N VAL A 35 -0.59 -3.51 14.33
CA VAL A 35 0.86 -3.80 14.20
C VAL A 35 1.54 -3.79 15.54
N ARG A 36 1.23 -2.80 16.40
CA ARG A 36 1.83 -2.64 17.73
C ARG A 36 1.54 -3.85 18.60
N ASP A 37 0.28 -4.29 18.64
CA ASP A 37 -0.14 -5.45 19.45
C ASP A 37 0.53 -6.73 18.97
N LYS A 38 0.60 -6.97 17.65
CA LYS A 38 1.31 -8.10 17.06
C LYS A 38 2.83 -8.06 17.38
N ALA A 39 3.45 -6.88 17.26
CA ALA A 39 4.87 -6.69 17.55
C ALA A 39 5.21 -6.95 19.02
N GLU A 40 4.33 -6.54 19.95
CA GLU A 40 4.49 -6.82 21.36
C GLU A 40 4.39 -8.31 21.65
N GLN A 41 3.40 -9.01 21.12
CA GLN A 41 3.22 -10.46 21.25
C GLN A 41 4.43 -11.25 20.72
N LEU A 42 5.09 -10.74 19.67
CA LEU A 42 6.26 -11.36 19.05
C LEU A 42 7.59 -10.91 19.67
N GLY A 43 7.58 -9.95 20.63
CA GLY A 43 8.78 -9.41 21.25
C GLY A 43 9.65 -8.56 20.30
N LEU A 44 9.05 -7.92 19.30
CA LEU A 44 9.74 -7.18 18.25
C LEU A 44 9.76 -5.65 18.44
N SER A 45 9.09 -5.13 19.47
CA SER A 45 8.90 -3.68 19.69
C SER A 45 10.19 -2.87 19.73
N GLY A 46 11.32 -3.46 20.11
CA GLY A 46 12.63 -2.78 20.17
C GLY A 46 13.31 -2.54 18.80
N ARG A 47 12.79 -3.13 17.72
CA ARG A 47 13.35 -3.08 16.36
C ARG A 47 12.36 -2.52 15.33
N LEU A 48 11.24 -2.03 15.79
CA LEU A 48 10.15 -1.51 14.97
C LEU A 48 9.75 -0.12 15.45
N LEU A 49 9.81 0.85 14.55
CA LEU A 49 9.26 2.17 14.74
C LEU A 49 7.97 2.29 13.92
N LEU A 50 6.87 2.71 14.54
CA LEU A 50 5.60 2.95 13.86
C LEU A 50 5.34 4.46 13.79
N LEU A 51 5.05 4.96 12.60
CA LEU A 51 4.78 6.35 12.33
C LEU A 51 3.43 6.52 11.64
N ARG A 52 2.54 7.28 12.26
CA ARG A 52 1.30 7.70 11.62
C ARG A 52 1.57 8.88 10.70
N GLN A 53 1.64 8.65 9.39
CA GLN A 53 1.91 9.68 8.39
C GLN A 53 1.18 9.41 7.08
N ASP A 54 0.82 10.50 6.40
CA ASP A 54 0.38 10.54 5.01
C ASP A 54 1.64 10.55 4.11
N LEU A 55 1.71 9.66 3.13
CA LEU A 55 2.86 9.57 2.21
C LEU A 55 3.06 10.83 1.37
N LEU A 56 2.01 11.64 1.19
CA LEU A 56 2.11 12.97 0.58
C LEU A 56 2.80 14.01 1.48
N LYS A 57 3.00 13.69 2.76
CA LYS A 57 3.63 14.56 3.77
C LYS A 57 4.68 13.79 4.57
N LEU A 58 5.29 12.79 3.95
CA LEU A 58 6.30 11.94 4.60
C LEU A 58 7.44 12.79 5.17
N ASP A 59 7.73 12.59 6.45
CA ASP A 59 8.83 13.25 7.18
C ASP A 59 9.52 12.24 8.10
N LEU A 60 10.77 11.91 7.78
CA LEU A 60 11.58 10.98 8.55
C LEU A 60 12.78 11.69 9.17
N TYR A 61 13.19 11.26 10.36
CA TYR A 61 14.33 11.83 11.08
C TYR A 61 15.71 11.50 10.47
N GLY A 62 15.75 10.68 9.43
CA GLY A 62 17.00 10.27 8.79
C GLY A 62 16.74 9.57 7.47
N THR A 63 17.82 9.06 6.87
CA THR A 63 17.73 8.36 5.59
C THR A 63 17.43 6.87 5.78
N ILE A 64 16.82 6.29 4.76
CA ILE A 64 16.52 4.86 4.67
C ILE A 64 17.29 4.25 3.49
N ARG A 65 17.75 3.02 3.67
CA ARG A 65 18.51 2.29 2.65
C ARG A 65 17.64 1.42 1.77
N ALA A 66 16.47 1.06 2.25
CA ALA A 66 15.45 0.37 1.46
C ALA A 66 14.06 0.81 1.89
N ALA A 67 13.16 0.87 0.92
CA ALA A 67 11.72 1.03 1.12
C ALA A 67 10.98 -0.10 0.41
N VAL A 68 9.90 -0.54 1.02
CA VAL A 68 8.92 -1.44 0.42
C VAL A 68 7.55 -0.79 0.49
N SER A 69 6.67 -1.13 -0.44
CA SER A 69 5.26 -0.75 -0.40
C SER A 69 4.48 -1.79 -1.18
N THR A 70 3.57 -2.48 -0.53
CA THR A 70 2.84 -3.61 -1.10
C THR A 70 1.34 -3.41 -1.04
N PHE A 71 0.60 -4.30 -1.72
CA PHE A 71 -0.86 -4.24 -1.81
C PHE A 71 -1.35 -2.91 -2.38
N ASP A 72 -0.79 -2.54 -3.56
CA ASP A 72 -1.23 -1.40 -4.38
C ASP A 72 -1.36 -0.05 -3.63
N THR A 73 -0.67 0.10 -2.50
CA THR A 73 -0.69 1.34 -1.69
C THR A 73 -0.56 2.61 -2.54
N PHE A 74 0.31 2.60 -3.56
CA PHE A 74 0.51 3.76 -4.42
C PHE A 74 -0.66 4.03 -5.38
N ASN A 75 -1.56 3.08 -5.59
CA ASN A 75 -2.82 3.34 -6.31
C ASN A 75 -3.83 4.13 -5.46
N HIS A 76 -3.74 4.09 -4.13
CA HIS A 76 -4.59 4.90 -3.25
C HIS A 76 -4.16 6.39 -3.19
N ILE A 77 -3.02 6.74 -3.79
CA ILE A 77 -2.44 8.09 -3.71
C ILE A 77 -2.77 8.90 -4.96
N PRO A 78 -3.47 10.04 -4.85
CA PRO A 78 -3.87 10.85 -6.01
C PRO A 78 -2.71 11.60 -6.67
N ASP A 79 -1.62 11.84 -5.96
CA ASP A 79 -0.43 12.55 -6.42
C ASP A 79 0.82 11.66 -6.30
N LEU A 80 0.97 10.78 -7.29
CA LEU A 80 2.11 9.86 -7.38
C LEU A 80 3.45 10.63 -7.43
N ASP A 81 3.49 11.78 -8.08
CA ASP A 81 4.71 12.58 -8.22
C ASP A 81 5.23 13.04 -6.86
N THR A 82 4.35 13.60 -6.02
CA THR A 82 4.70 14.02 -4.67
C THR A 82 5.08 12.83 -3.78
N ALA A 83 4.36 11.71 -3.85
CA ALA A 83 4.67 10.54 -3.03
C ALA A 83 6.04 9.94 -3.37
N ILE A 84 6.36 9.79 -4.66
CA ILE A 84 7.67 9.30 -5.12
C ILE A 84 8.78 10.30 -4.78
N ALA A 85 8.53 11.61 -4.90
CA ALA A 85 9.48 12.65 -4.47
C ALA A 85 9.82 12.54 -2.99
N ASN A 86 8.79 12.39 -2.14
CA ASN A 86 8.96 12.26 -0.70
C ASN A 86 9.74 10.98 -0.33
N ALA A 87 9.38 9.84 -0.93
CA ALA A 87 10.14 8.60 -0.72
C ALA A 87 11.61 8.78 -1.14
N GLY A 88 11.86 9.34 -2.32
CA GLY A 88 13.20 9.59 -2.85
C GLY A 88 14.04 10.54 -2.00
N PHE A 89 13.41 11.54 -1.38
CA PHE A 89 14.12 12.50 -0.51
C PHE A 89 14.80 11.83 0.69
N PHE A 90 14.17 10.80 1.24
CA PHE A 90 14.71 10.06 2.39
C PHE A 90 15.56 8.84 2.01
N MET A 91 15.60 8.47 0.72
CA MET A 91 16.43 7.34 0.28
C MET A 91 17.92 7.68 0.25
N GLU A 92 18.75 6.78 0.77
CA GLU A 92 20.19 6.85 0.56
C GLU A 92 20.55 6.60 -0.91
N LYS A 93 21.65 7.21 -1.37
CA LYS A 93 22.17 6.93 -2.70
C LYS A 93 22.51 5.43 -2.85
N GLY A 94 21.95 4.79 -3.86
CA GLY A 94 22.08 3.35 -4.08
C GLY A 94 21.13 2.51 -3.20
N GLY A 95 20.19 3.14 -2.52
CA GLY A 95 19.08 2.45 -1.85
C GLY A 95 18.12 1.80 -2.83
N VAL A 96 17.33 0.85 -2.36
CA VAL A 96 16.37 0.08 -3.17
C VAL A 96 14.94 0.44 -2.73
N PHE A 97 14.09 0.72 -3.72
CA PHE A 97 12.65 0.89 -3.51
C PHE A 97 11.90 -0.17 -4.31
N LEU A 98 11.15 -1.02 -3.63
CA LEU A 98 10.30 -2.05 -4.19
C LEU A 98 8.84 -1.72 -3.90
N PHE A 99 8.00 -1.70 -4.91
CA PHE A 99 6.56 -1.50 -4.73
C PHE A 99 5.78 -2.22 -5.83
N ASP A 100 4.53 -2.55 -5.54
CA ASP A 100 3.58 -3.04 -6.52
C ASP A 100 2.51 -2.00 -6.82
N MET A 101 1.85 -2.16 -7.96
CA MET A 101 0.74 -1.30 -8.37
C MET A 101 -0.23 -2.09 -9.26
N ASN A 102 -1.51 -1.81 -9.11
CA ASN A 102 -2.53 -2.24 -10.03
C ASN A 102 -2.34 -1.58 -11.39
N THR A 103 -2.39 -2.38 -12.45
CA THR A 103 -2.22 -1.90 -13.82
C THR A 103 -3.51 -1.25 -14.35
N PRO A 104 -3.43 -0.40 -15.40
CA PRO A 104 -4.61 0.08 -16.11
C PRO A 104 -5.51 -1.06 -16.62
N TYR A 105 -4.92 -2.18 -17.01
CA TYR A 105 -5.68 -3.36 -17.42
C TYR A 105 -6.53 -3.93 -16.28
N LYS A 106 -5.94 -4.08 -15.07
CA LYS A 106 -6.65 -4.57 -13.90
C LYS A 106 -7.81 -3.62 -13.54
N HIS A 107 -7.56 -2.32 -13.50
CA HIS A 107 -8.58 -1.32 -13.18
C HIS A 107 -9.74 -1.30 -14.18
N GLN A 108 -9.46 -1.43 -15.49
CA GLN A 108 -10.47 -1.31 -16.54
C GLN A 108 -11.21 -2.60 -16.82
N ASN A 109 -10.54 -3.76 -16.72
CA ASN A 109 -11.08 -5.03 -17.21
C ASN A 109 -11.35 -6.05 -16.11
N VAL A 110 -10.66 -5.97 -14.98
CA VAL A 110 -10.84 -6.91 -13.86
C VAL A 110 -11.72 -6.27 -12.78
N LEU A 111 -11.37 -5.10 -12.31
CA LEU A 111 -12.21 -4.34 -11.37
C LEU A 111 -13.37 -3.70 -12.12
N GLY A 112 -13.12 -2.75 -13.00
CA GLY A 112 -14.07 -2.16 -13.96
C GLY A 112 -15.40 -1.76 -13.33
N GLU A 113 -16.46 -2.42 -13.76
CA GLU A 113 -17.83 -2.32 -13.25
C GLU A 113 -18.23 -3.60 -12.48
N ASN A 114 -17.27 -4.38 -12.00
CA ASN A 114 -17.54 -5.66 -11.39
C ASN A 114 -17.91 -5.53 -9.91
N GLU A 115 -18.78 -6.43 -9.50
CA GLU A 115 -19.15 -6.67 -8.10
C GLU A 115 -18.63 -8.05 -7.69
N PHE A 116 -17.98 -8.11 -6.52
CA PHE A 116 -17.53 -9.36 -5.91
C PHE A 116 -18.26 -9.57 -4.60
N THR A 117 -18.76 -10.78 -4.39
CA THR A 117 -19.42 -11.16 -3.14
C THR A 117 -18.65 -12.29 -2.49
N PHE A 118 -18.38 -12.13 -1.21
CA PHE A 118 -17.69 -13.12 -0.38
C PHE A 118 -18.62 -13.49 0.76
N GLU A 119 -18.82 -14.79 0.99
CA GLU A 119 -19.60 -15.34 2.09
C GLU A 119 -18.70 -16.22 2.93
N GLU A 120 -18.51 -15.85 4.19
CA GLU A 120 -17.80 -16.61 5.20
C GLU A 120 -18.75 -16.96 6.37
N GLU A 121 -18.30 -17.80 7.29
CA GLU A 121 -19.15 -18.26 8.40
C GLU A 121 -19.58 -17.09 9.32
N ASP A 122 -18.71 -16.11 9.52
CA ASP A 122 -18.87 -14.99 10.45
C ASP A 122 -19.21 -13.65 9.78
N ALA A 123 -19.03 -13.52 8.46
CA ALA A 123 -19.31 -12.28 7.74
C ALA A 123 -19.63 -12.49 6.26
N SER A 124 -20.41 -11.58 5.70
CA SER A 124 -20.56 -11.40 4.25
C SER A 124 -19.99 -10.07 3.80
N CYS A 125 -19.40 -10.04 2.61
CA CYS A 125 -18.81 -8.84 2.04
C CYS A 125 -19.29 -8.64 0.60
N VAL A 126 -19.71 -7.43 0.28
CA VAL A 126 -20.01 -7.01 -1.10
C VAL A 126 -19.05 -5.89 -1.48
N TRP A 127 -18.21 -6.16 -2.47
CA TRP A 127 -17.22 -5.23 -3.01
C TRP A 127 -17.66 -4.79 -4.40
N ARG A 128 -17.96 -3.51 -4.57
CA ARG A 128 -18.40 -2.91 -5.85
C ARG A 128 -17.33 -1.97 -6.38
N ASN A 129 -17.13 -2.02 -7.68
CA ASN A 129 -16.18 -1.18 -8.38
C ASN A 129 -16.84 -0.40 -9.49
N HIS A 130 -16.42 0.84 -9.67
CA HIS A 130 -16.81 1.69 -10.80
C HIS A 130 -15.59 2.40 -11.38
N TYR A 131 -15.21 2.08 -12.63
CA TYR A 131 -14.08 2.72 -13.30
C TYR A 131 -14.49 4.03 -13.96
N ASN A 132 -14.00 5.14 -13.42
CA ASN A 132 -14.18 6.47 -14.01
C ASN A 132 -13.01 6.77 -14.97
N ALA A 133 -13.28 6.65 -16.28
CA ALA A 133 -12.27 6.86 -17.32
C ALA A 133 -11.82 8.34 -17.43
N ALA A 134 -12.67 9.30 -17.08
CA ALA A 134 -12.34 10.72 -17.14
C ALA A 134 -11.34 11.12 -16.06
N ASP A 135 -11.51 10.59 -14.85
CA ASP A 135 -10.66 10.85 -13.70
C ASP A 135 -9.54 9.81 -13.55
N ARG A 136 -9.54 8.75 -14.37
CA ARG A 136 -8.58 7.64 -14.34
C ARG A 136 -8.47 7.03 -12.94
N LYS A 137 -9.61 6.67 -12.36
CA LYS A 137 -9.69 6.04 -11.03
C LYS A 137 -10.77 4.97 -11.02
N VAL A 138 -10.62 4.02 -10.10
CA VAL A 138 -11.67 3.10 -9.68
C VAL A 138 -12.26 3.64 -8.38
N GLU A 139 -13.57 3.85 -8.35
CA GLU A 139 -14.32 4.12 -7.13
C GLU A 139 -14.78 2.78 -6.57
N ILE A 140 -14.45 2.53 -5.30
CA ILE A 140 -14.66 1.25 -4.64
C ILE A 140 -15.56 1.47 -3.44
N THR A 141 -16.57 0.62 -3.32
CA THR A 141 -17.46 0.55 -2.16
C THR A 141 -17.38 -0.85 -1.58
N VAL A 142 -17.17 -0.95 -0.29
CA VAL A 142 -17.11 -2.21 0.45
C VAL A 142 -18.16 -2.18 1.56
N ASP A 143 -19.08 -3.13 1.51
CA ASP A 143 -20.08 -3.37 2.55
C ASP A 143 -19.77 -4.70 3.23
N ILE A 144 -19.63 -4.72 4.55
CA ILE A 144 -19.39 -5.92 5.34
C ILE A 144 -20.49 -6.03 6.42
N ASP A 145 -21.15 -7.19 6.45
CA ASP A 145 -22.15 -7.55 7.46
C ASP A 145 -21.60 -8.67 8.35
N TYR A 146 -21.42 -8.40 9.65
CA TYR A 146 -20.97 -9.40 10.63
C TYR A 146 -22.17 -10.16 11.20
N HIS A 147 -22.19 -11.50 11.02
CA HIS A 147 -23.36 -12.35 11.32
C HIS A 147 -23.61 -12.47 12.83
N GLU A 148 -22.56 -12.57 13.64
CA GLU A 148 -22.70 -12.75 15.09
C GLU A 148 -23.16 -11.48 15.81
N THR A 149 -22.64 -10.32 15.42
CA THR A 149 -22.91 -9.04 16.09
C THR A 149 -24.05 -8.26 15.43
N GLY A 150 -24.34 -8.55 14.17
CA GLY A 150 -25.26 -7.78 13.32
C GLY A 150 -24.71 -6.39 12.97
N GLU A 151 -23.43 -6.16 13.19
CA GLU A 151 -22.76 -4.91 12.81
C GLU A 151 -22.61 -4.83 11.30
N HIS A 152 -22.84 -3.64 10.75
CA HIS A 152 -22.63 -3.31 9.34
C HIS A 152 -21.50 -2.30 9.23
N PHE A 153 -20.52 -2.61 8.37
CA PHE A 153 -19.41 -1.74 8.05
C PHE A 153 -19.50 -1.32 6.58
N HIS A 154 -19.37 -0.03 6.32
CA HIS A 154 -19.40 0.56 4.99
C HIS A 154 -18.18 1.45 4.78
N GLU A 155 -17.46 1.23 3.68
CA GLU A 155 -16.30 2.03 3.31
C GLU A 155 -16.33 2.39 1.83
N GLU A 156 -15.93 3.64 1.53
CA GLU A 156 -15.75 4.15 0.17
C GLU A 156 -14.34 4.69 0.01
N PHE A 157 -13.64 4.27 -1.03
CA PHE A 157 -12.32 4.76 -1.36
C PHE A 157 -12.05 4.71 -2.86
N CYS A 158 -10.89 5.20 -3.30
CA CYS A 158 -10.51 5.21 -4.71
C CYS A 158 -9.12 4.65 -4.92
N GLU A 159 -8.93 3.96 -6.06
CA GLU A 159 -7.61 3.67 -6.61
C GLU A 159 -7.39 4.46 -7.89
N TYR A 160 -6.24 5.15 -7.98
CA TYR A 160 -5.85 5.95 -9.14
C TYR A 160 -5.06 5.11 -10.13
N THR A 161 -5.34 5.31 -11.41
CA THR A 161 -4.75 4.53 -12.49
C THR A 161 -3.54 5.23 -13.09
N TYR A 162 -2.38 4.61 -12.94
CA TYR A 162 -1.12 5.07 -13.52
C TYR A 162 -0.60 4.07 -14.54
N ASP A 163 -0.29 4.55 -15.75
CA ASP A 163 0.39 3.73 -16.74
C ASP A 163 1.90 3.62 -16.46
N LEU A 164 2.52 2.57 -16.99
CA LEU A 164 3.92 2.29 -16.74
C LEU A 164 4.87 3.40 -17.21
N ASP A 165 4.50 4.13 -18.28
CA ASP A 165 5.33 5.23 -18.79
C ASP A 165 5.27 6.44 -17.85
N THR A 166 4.12 6.73 -17.26
CA THR A 166 3.96 7.73 -16.19
C THR A 166 4.81 7.36 -14.98
N ILE A 167 4.74 6.09 -14.52
CA ILE A 167 5.53 5.60 -13.38
C ILE A 167 7.03 5.74 -13.68
N ARG A 168 7.49 5.29 -14.85
CA ARG A 168 8.90 5.41 -15.28
C ARG A 168 9.39 6.86 -15.32
N ALA A 169 8.57 7.74 -15.89
CA ALA A 169 8.91 9.16 -15.98
C ALA A 169 9.02 9.80 -14.59
N THR A 170 8.09 9.49 -13.68
CA THR A 170 8.08 9.98 -12.30
C THR A 170 9.29 9.46 -11.52
N LEU A 171 9.59 8.18 -11.58
CA LEU A 171 10.76 7.59 -10.94
C LEU A 171 12.06 8.28 -11.42
N LYS A 172 12.22 8.42 -12.73
CA LYS A 172 13.39 9.09 -13.34
C LYS A 172 13.51 10.55 -12.91
N LYS A 173 12.39 11.28 -12.86
CA LYS A 173 12.34 12.68 -12.42
C LYS A 173 12.89 12.86 -11.01
N HIS A 174 12.61 11.90 -10.12
CA HIS A 174 13.03 11.93 -8.71
C HIS A 174 14.30 11.12 -8.42
N GLY A 175 15.09 10.81 -9.45
CA GLY A 175 16.44 10.25 -9.31
C GLY A 175 16.51 8.74 -9.13
N PHE A 176 15.40 8.02 -9.31
CA PHE A 176 15.40 6.57 -9.33
C PHE A 176 15.79 6.02 -10.70
N ALA A 177 16.51 4.91 -10.69
CA ALA A 177 16.72 4.05 -11.85
C ALA A 177 15.79 2.84 -11.73
N LEU A 178 14.96 2.61 -12.74
CA LEU A 178 14.10 1.42 -12.77
C LEU A 178 14.94 0.19 -13.17
N GLU A 179 15.14 -0.73 -12.24
CA GLU A 179 15.96 -1.93 -12.43
C GLU A 179 15.15 -3.06 -13.11
N SER A 180 13.92 -3.28 -12.66
CA SER A 180 13.05 -4.32 -13.22
C SER A 180 11.58 -3.99 -13.07
N VAL A 181 10.78 -4.55 -13.95
CA VAL A 181 9.32 -4.64 -13.84
C VAL A 181 8.96 -6.09 -14.04
N CYS A 182 8.17 -6.65 -13.15
CA CYS A 182 7.69 -8.02 -13.26
C CYS A 182 6.21 -8.09 -12.97
N ASP A 183 5.57 -9.10 -13.48
CA ASP A 183 4.20 -9.45 -13.15
C ASP A 183 4.12 -9.88 -11.68
N GLY A 184 3.14 -9.35 -10.93
CA GLY A 184 3.03 -9.57 -9.49
C GLY A 184 2.64 -11.00 -9.10
N GLU A 185 2.05 -11.78 -10.00
CA GLU A 185 1.65 -13.16 -9.73
C GLU A 185 2.72 -14.17 -10.14
N THR A 186 3.33 -13.97 -11.32
CA THR A 186 4.27 -14.93 -11.88
C THR A 186 5.74 -14.58 -11.64
N PHE A 187 6.01 -13.34 -11.21
CA PHE A 187 7.36 -12.76 -11.12
C PHE A 187 8.15 -12.80 -12.44
N GLY A 188 7.46 -13.03 -13.55
CA GLY A 188 8.02 -12.94 -14.90
C GLY A 188 8.08 -11.49 -15.40
N PRO A 189 8.91 -11.24 -16.43
CA PRO A 189 9.02 -9.92 -17.06
C PRO A 189 7.76 -9.53 -17.83
#